data_a025ec9fd9cbd71086245f328da067e7
#
_entry.id   a025ec9fd9cbd71086245f328da067e7
#
_cell.length_a   1.000
_cell.length_b   1.000
_cell.length_c   1.000
_cell.angle_alpha   90.00
_cell.angle_beta   90.00
_cell.angle_gamma   90.00
#
_symmetry.space_group_name_H-M   'P 1'
#
loop_
_entity.id
_entity.type
_entity.pdbx_description
1 polymer ?
#
loop_
_entity_poly.entity_id
_entity_poly.type
_entity_poly.pdbx_seq_one_letter_code
_entity_poly.pdbx_strand_id
1 'polypeptide(L)'
;MRSLLCATFLLLIMACSQQSVQIQYYQFPYPEVLPQVELASEPERVLVLEGIQLAPFLQQRGIAFQQSPTELTVARQHLWADDLVTQLSRHLLLNLDAQATGWQLHKQTDKTAVQLHIQLDRMLGTVDGHALLSGEYRLSRQQHSQRQRFLIQQPMQNDGYPALVQAMAEGWQQLSRDIARQLETF
;
A
#
# COMPACT_ATOMS: atom_id res chain seq x y z
N MET A 1 -50.53 32.16 -25.57
CA MET A 1 -50.35 31.46 -24.29
C MET A 1 -49.86 29.99 -24.46
N ARG A 2 -50.35 29.21 -25.43
CA ARG A 2 -49.92 27.81 -25.66
C ARG A 2 -48.44 27.67 -26.11
N SER A 3 -47.94 28.65 -26.89
CA SER A 3 -46.56 28.68 -27.37
C SER A 3 -45.51 28.99 -26.25
N LEU A 4 -45.90 29.79 -25.25
CA LEU A 4 -45.05 30.11 -24.10
C LEU A 4 -44.89 28.90 -23.15
N LEU A 5 -45.93 28.09 -23.00
CA LEU A 5 -45.89 26.89 -22.16
C LEU A 5 -44.99 25.80 -22.74
N CYS A 6 -44.93 25.64 -24.07
CA CYS A 6 -44.02 24.71 -24.73
C CYS A 6 -42.53 25.12 -24.61
N ALA A 7 -42.24 26.43 -24.67
CA ALA A 7 -40.89 26.93 -24.54
C ALA A 7 -40.33 26.75 -23.12
N THR A 8 -41.16 26.89 -22.08
CA THR A 8 -40.77 26.69 -20.68
C THR A 8 -40.55 25.23 -20.36
N PHE A 9 -41.28 24.31 -20.99
CA PHE A 9 -41.10 22.86 -20.81
C PHE A 9 -39.82 22.34 -21.46
N LEU A 10 -39.40 22.93 -22.59
CA LEU A 10 -38.15 22.55 -23.27
C LEU A 10 -36.88 22.96 -22.49
N LEU A 11 -36.94 24.04 -21.71
CA LEU A 11 -35.82 24.50 -20.87
C LEU A 11 -35.58 23.64 -19.63
N LEU A 12 -36.56 22.89 -19.16
CA LEU A 12 -36.45 22.00 -18.00
C LEU A 12 -35.74 20.67 -18.31
N ILE A 13 -35.60 20.31 -19.58
CA ILE A 13 -34.99 19.04 -20.00
C ILE A 13 -33.43 19.11 -20.05
N MET A 14 -32.86 20.32 -20.09
CA MET A 14 -31.39 20.52 -20.15
C MET A 14 -30.68 20.46 -18.80
N ALA A 15 -31.39 20.26 -17.69
CA ALA A 15 -30.80 20.27 -16.34
C ALA A 15 -30.20 18.91 -15.88
N CYS A 16 -30.27 17.85 -16.68
CA CYS A 16 -29.57 16.58 -16.39
C CYS A 16 -28.19 16.56 -17.05
N SER A 17 -27.31 17.45 -16.68
CA SER A 17 -25.87 17.27 -16.90
C SER A 17 -25.40 16.18 -15.92
N GLN A 18 -25.39 14.93 -16.37
CA GLN A 18 -24.68 13.88 -15.65
C GLN A 18 -23.20 14.22 -15.68
N GLN A 19 -22.69 14.74 -14.56
CA GLN A 19 -21.26 14.79 -14.36
C GLN A 19 -20.73 13.37 -14.49
N SER A 20 -19.94 13.10 -15.52
CA SER A 20 -19.26 11.83 -15.68
C SER A 20 -18.35 11.62 -14.48
N VAL A 21 -18.66 10.63 -13.69
CA VAL A 21 -17.85 10.24 -12.55
C VAL A 21 -16.50 9.74 -13.08
N GLN A 22 -15.45 10.53 -12.90
CA GLN A 22 -14.10 10.13 -13.29
C GLN A 22 -13.51 9.17 -12.27
N ILE A 23 -13.10 7.98 -12.72
CA ILE A 23 -12.33 7.04 -11.92
C ILE A 23 -10.86 7.49 -11.97
N GLN A 24 -10.23 7.56 -10.80
CA GLN A 24 -8.83 7.89 -10.64
C GLN A 24 -8.07 6.67 -10.14
N TYR A 25 -6.89 6.43 -10.71
CA TYR A 25 -6.03 5.31 -10.36
C TYR A 25 -4.78 5.81 -9.66
N TYR A 26 -4.36 5.08 -8.62
CA TYR A 26 -3.26 5.43 -7.75
C TYR A 26 -2.26 4.28 -7.65
N GLN A 27 -1.00 4.65 -7.56
CA GLN A 27 0.10 3.73 -7.27
C GLN A 27 1.08 4.39 -6.31
N PHE A 28 1.86 3.59 -5.62
CA PHE A 28 2.96 4.12 -4.83
C PHE A 28 3.98 4.81 -5.72
N PRO A 29 4.55 5.95 -5.28
CA PRO A 29 5.56 6.65 -6.03
C PRO A 29 6.82 5.79 -6.19
N TYR A 30 7.32 5.69 -7.40
CA TYR A 30 8.59 5.04 -7.67
C TYR A 30 9.74 6.00 -7.38
N PRO A 31 10.89 5.50 -6.87
CA PRO A 31 12.08 6.32 -6.74
C PRO A 31 12.56 6.75 -8.13
N GLU A 32 12.97 8.02 -8.27
CA GLU A 32 13.50 8.56 -9.53
C GLU A 32 14.80 7.87 -9.94
N VAL A 33 15.58 7.41 -8.97
CA VAL A 33 16.81 6.65 -9.18
C VAL A 33 16.66 5.29 -8.51
N LEU A 34 16.72 4.23 -9.32
CA LEU A 34 16.72 2.88 -8.78
C LEU A 34 18.05 2.59 -8.08
N PRO A 35 18.03 1.93 -6.90
CA PRO A 35 19.24 1.48 -6.26
C PRO A 35 20.05 0.61 -7.23
N GLN A 36 21.35 0.85 -7.35
CA GLN A 36 22.21 -0.09 -8.05
C GLN A 36 22.42 -1.29 -7.12
N VAL A 37 21.90 -2.43 -7.53
CA VAL A 37 22.16 -3.69 -6.82
C VAL A 37 23.52 -4.20 -7.28
N GLU A 38 24.55 -4.02 -6.47
CA GLU A 38 25.80 -4.76 -6.64
C GLU A 38 25.51 -6.23 -6.34
N LEU A 39 25.50 -7.07 -7.37
CA LEU A 39 25.42 -8.50 -7.21
C LEU A 39 26.72 -8.95 -6.49
N ALA A 40 26.63 -9.20 -5.19
CA ALA A 40 27.72 -9.83 -4.46
C ALA A 40 28.01 -11.21 -5.12
N SER A 41 29.28 -11.54 -5.29
CA SER A 41 29.70 -12.76 -5.96
C SER A 41 29.21 -14.04 -5.28
N GLU A 42 28.91 -13.96 -3.98
CA GLU A 42 28.23 -14.98 -3.18
C GLU A 42 27.37 -14.27 -2.13
N PRO A 43 26.04 -14.48 -2.13
CA PRO A 43 25.19 -13.88 -1.11
C PRO A 43 25.42 -14.59 0.23
N GLU A 44 25.93 -13.86 1.21
CA GLU A 44 26.10 -14.44 2.55
C GLU A 44 24.75 -14.73 3.22
N ARG A 45 23.69 -13.97 2.83
CA ARG A 45 22.35 -14.08 3.44
C ARG A 45 21.26 -13.93 2.39
N VAL A 46 20.31 -14.86 2.42
CA VAL A 46 19.17 -14.87 1.48
C VAL A 46 17.88 -14.63 2.25
N LEU A 47 17.08 -13.67 1.77
CA LEU A 47 15.72 -13.40 2.22
C LEU A 47 14.72 -13.78 1.14
N VAL A 48 13.69 -14.51 1.52
CA VAL A 48 12.57 -14.89 0.65
C VAL A 48 11.30 -14.23 1.15
N LEU A 49 10.65 -13.43 0.31
CA LEU A 49 9.30 -12.96 0.59
C LEU A 49 8.31 -14.11 0.33
N GLU A 50 7.84 -14.75 1.40
CA GLU A 50 6.85 -15.82 1.35
C GLU A 50 5.49 -15.30 0.88
N GLY A 51 5.10 -14.12 1.35
CA GLY A 51 3.88 -13.45 0.91
C GLY A 51 3.43 -12.29 1.79
N ILE A 52 2.47 -11.53 1.26
CA ILE A 52 1.75 -10.48 1.98
C ILE A 52 0.28 -10.87 2.00
N GLN A 53 -0.25 -11.11 3.18
CA GLN A 53 -1.67 -11.40 3.40
C GLN A 53 -2.39 -10.12 3.78
N LEU A 54 -3.45 -9.78 3.05
CA LEU A 54 -4.27 -8.61 3.31
C LEU A 54 -5.56 -8.97 4.05
N ALA A 55 -6.02 -8.08 4.93
CA ALA A 55 -7.38 -8.13 5.43
C ALA A 55 -8.39 -8.08 4.26
N PRO A 56 -9.57 -8.76 4.35
CA PRO A 56 -10.49 -8.90 3.21
C PRO A 56 -10.91 -7.58 2.57
N PHE A 57 -11.11 -6.51 3.34
CA PHE A 57 -11.51 -5.21 2.78
C PHE A 57 -10.38 -4.53 1.98
N LEU A 58 -9.09 -4.84 2.25
CA LEU A 58 -7.92 -4.36 1.51
C LEU A 58 -7.71 -5.10 0.17
N GLN A 59 -8.38 -6.23 -0.05
CA GLN A 59 -8.36 -6.95 -1.33
C GLN A 59 -9.24 -6.28 -2.38
N GLN A 60 -10.06 -5.31 -1.98
CA GLN A 60 -10.84 -4.49 -2.90
C GLN A 60 -9.94 -3.46 -3.59
N ARG A 61 -10.32 -3.07 -4.81
CA ARG A 61 -9.53 -2.10 -5.59
C ARG A 61 -9.58 -0.68 -5.04
N GLY A 62 -10.59 -0.34 -4.26
CA GLY A 62 -10.76 1.00 -3.72
C GLY A 62 -9.84 1.30 -2.54
N ILE A 63 -9.38 2.54 -2.44
CA ILE A 63 -8.61 3.00 -1.29
C ILE A 63 -9.52 3.07 -0.07
N ALA A 64 -9.09 2.46 1.04
CA ALA A 64 -9.86 2.41 2.28
C ALA A 64 -9.69 3.69 3.11
N PHE A 65 -10.76 4.08 3.78
CA PHE A 65 -10.79 5.25 4.67
C PHE A 65 -11.65 4.98 5.90
N GLN A 66 -11.15 5.30 7.08
CA GLN A 66 -11.84 5.15 8.35
C GLN A 66 -12.55 6.44 8.72
N GLN A 67 -13.89 6.39 8.75
CA GLN A 67 -14.75 7.53 9.09
C GLN A 67 -14.90 7.70 10.62
N SER A 68 -14.90 6.59 11.34
CA SER A 68 -14.97 6.55 12.80
C SER A 68 -14.28 5.27 13.32
N PRO A 69 -14.13 5.07 14.63
CA PRO A 69 -13.54 3.84 15.16
C PRO A 69 -14.21 2.54 14.70
N THR A 70 -15.48 2.61 14.28
CA THR A 70 -16.28 1.44 13.88
C THR A 70 -16.76 1.48 12.42
N GLU A 71 -16.50 2.59 11.70
CA GLU A 71 -16.99 2.77 10.33
C GLU A 71 -15.84 2.90 9.35
N LEU A 72 -15.87 2.05 8.34
CA LEU A 72 -14.90 1.98 7.26
C LEU A 72 -15.62 2.15 5.92
N THR A 73 -15.03 2.94 5.03
CA THR A 73 -15.46 3.05 3.64
C THR A 73 -14.34 2.64 2.69
N VAL A 74 -14.73 2.06 1.54
CA VAL A 74 -13.82 1.77 0.44
C VAL A 74 -14.24 2.62 -0.75
N ALA A 75 -13.32 3.41 -1.27
CA ALA A 75 -13.60 4.36 -2.33
C ALA A 75 -14.05 3.66 -3.62
N ARG A 76 -15.06 4.22 -4.29
CA ARG A 76 -15.58 3.70 -5.56
C ARG A 76 -14.90 4.30 -6.79
N GLN A 77 -14.29 5.47 -6.64
CA GLN A 77 -13.72 6.28 -7.73
C GLN A 77 -12.20 6.49 -7.59
N HIS A 78 -11.63 6.15 -6.43
CA HIS A 78 -10.21 6.25 -6.16
C HIS A 78 -9.68 4.83 -5.94
N LEU A 79 -9.09 4.29 -6.99
CA LEU A 79 -8.75 2.87 -7.08
C LEU A 79 -7.23 2.67 -7.15
N TRP A 80 -6.76 1.55 -6.64
CA TRP A 80 -5.40 1.10 -6.91
C TRP A 80 -5.24 0.76 -8.40
N ALA A 81 -4.16 1.21 -9.01
CA ALA A 81 -3.85 0.95 -10.41
C ALA A 81 -3.55 -0.54 -10.67
N ASP A 82 -2.81 -1.15 -9.76
CA ASP A 82 -2.48 -2.57 -9.73
C ASP A 82 -3.08 -3.24 -8.49
N ASP A 83 -3.00 -4.56 -8.45
CA ASP A 83 -3.24 -5.34 -7.24
C ASP A 83 -2.35 -4.86 -6.09
N LEU A 84 -2.94 -4.64 -4.91
CA LEU A 84 -2.23 -4.03 -3.78
C LEU A 84 -1.08 -4.90 -3.29
N VAL A 85 -1.23 -6.25 -3.25
CA VAL A 85 -0.14 -7.15 -2.87
C VAL A 85 1.04 -7.01 -3.83
N THR A 86 0.76 -6.90 -5.13
CA THR A 86 1.77 -6.71 -6.16
C THR A 86 2.55 -5.41 -5.96
N GLN A 87 1.85 -4.30 -5.69
CA GLN A 87 2.49 -3.00 -5.41
C GLN A 87 3.32 -3.06 -4.14
N LEU A 88 2.75 -3.56 -3.03
CA LEU A 88 3.43 -3.68 -1.74
C LEU A 88 4.68 -4.55 -1.82
N SER A 89 4.59 -5.71 -2.50
CA SER A 89 5.72 -6.62 -2.68
C SER A 89 6.86 -5.94 -3.45
N ARG A 90 6.54 -5.26 -4.55
CA ARG A 90 7.52 -4.54 -5.37
C ARG A 90 8.24 -3.44 -4.58
N HIS A 91 7.49 -2.61 -3.86
CA HIS A 91 8.05 -1.53 -3.05
C HIS A 91 8.83 -2.04 -1.83
N LEU A 92 8.38 -3.14 -1.21
CA LEU A 92 9.13 -3.78 -0.13
C LEU A 92 10.52 -4.24 -0.62
N LEU A 93 10.56 -4.93 -1.76
CA LEU A 93 11.81 -5.41 -2.35
C LEU A 93 12.76 -4.25 -2.67
N LEU A 94 12.27 -3.19 -3.34
CA LEU A 94 13.05 -1.99 -3.64
C LEU A 94 13.60 -1.31 -2.36
N ASN A 95 12.79 -1.24 -1.32
CA ASN A 95 13.21 -0.62 -0.05
C ASN A 95 14.22 -1.49 0.70
N LEU A 96 14.07 -2.82 0.67
CA LEU A 96 14.99 -3.73 1.33
C LEU A 96 16.33 -3.81 0.58
N ASP A 97 16.34 -3.83 -0.75
CA ASP A 97 17.55 -3.76 -1.57
C ASP A 97 18.39 -2.51 -1.24
N ALA A 98 17.72 -1.40 -0.95
CA ALA A 98 18.40 -0.16 -0.59
C ALA A 98 18.91 -0.11 0.87
N GLN A 99 18.39 -0.93 1.77
CA GLN A 99 18.60 -0.80 3.22
C GLN A 99 19.22 -2.03 3.88
N ALA A 100 18.96 -3.21 3.37
CA ALA A 100 19.45 -4.47 3.95
C ALA A 100 20.76 -4.89 3.28
N THR A 101 21.85 -4.20 3.61
CA THR A 101 23.20 -4.49 3.06
C THR A 101 23.62 -5.93 3.34
N GLY A 102 24.05 -6.66 2.30
CA GLY A 102 24.50 -8.05 2.42
C GLY A 102 23.37 -9.09 2.39
N TRP A 103 22.12 -8.66 2.15
CA TRP A 103 20.99 -9.55 1.91
C TRP A 103 20.63 -9.58 0.42
N GLN A 104 20.39 -10.76 -0.11
CA GLN A 104 19.81 -10.93 -1.45
C GLN A 104 18.37 -11.40 -1.32
N LEU A 105 17.48 -10.71 -2.08
CA LEU A 105 16.06 -11.00 -2.12
C LEU A 105 15.78 -12.00 -3.24
N HIS A 106 15.32 -13.18 -2.87
CA HIS A 106 14.97 -14.23 -3.82
C HIS A 106 13.47 -14.50 -3.84
N LYS A 107 12.96 -14.89 -5.02
CA LYS A 107 11.58 -15.34 -5.19
C LYS A 107 11.40 -16.85 -5.05
N GLN A 108 12.50 -17.59 -5.04
CA GLN A 108 12.47 -19.06 -4.93
C GLN A 108 12.74 -19.51 -3.50
N THR A 109 11.99 -20.51 -3.07
CA THR A 109 12.10 -21.07 -1.73
C THR A 109 13.43 -21.79 -1.57
N ASP A 110 14.28 -21.29 -0.69
CA ASP A 110 15.46 -21.96 -0.16
C ASP A 110 15.21 -22.28 1.31
N LYS A 111 15.43 -23.53 1.72
CA LYS A 111 15.24 -23.99 3.11
C LYS A 111 16.22 -23.35 4.09
N THR A 112 17.32 -22.80 3.61
CA THR A 112 18.35 -22.12 4.41
C THR A 112 18.11 -20.61 4.50
N ALA A 113 17.28 -20.06 3.60
CA ALA A 113 16.92 -18.66 3.55
C ALA A 113 16.06 -18.24 4.73
N VAL A 114 16.15 -16.97 5.10
CA VAL A 114 15.16 -16.34 5.98
C VAL A 114 13.88 -16.08 5.18
N GLN A 115 12.76 -16.51 5.72
CA GLN A 115 11.44 -16.32 5.12
C GLN A 115 10.75 -15.14 5.81
N LEU A 116 10.24 -14.21 5.04
CA LEU A 116 9.44 -13.08 5.50
C LEU A 116 7.99 -13.28 5.09
N HIS A 117 7.10 -13.28 6.06
CA HIS A 117 5.66 -13.24 5.87
C HIS A 117 5.10 -11.99 6.52
N ILE A 118 4.22 -11.27 5.82
CA ILE A 118 3.57 -10.05 6.34
C ILE A 118 2.06 -10.26 6.32
N GLN A 119 1.40 -9.97 7.43
CA GLN A 119 -0.05 -9.84 7.52
C GLN A 119 -0.37 -8.36 7.73
N LEU A 120 -1.13 -7.77 6.81
CA LEU A 120 -1.55 -6.38 6.85
C LEU A 120 -3.03 -6.30 7.21
N ASP A 121 -3.31 -5.86 8.44
CA ASP A 121 -4.66 -5.76 8.97
C ASP A 121 -5.32 -4.43 8.59
N ARG A 122 -4.56 -3.35 8.53
CA ARG A 122 -5.04 -2.01 8.14
C ARG A 122 -4.03 -1.30 7.26
N MET A 123 -4.55 -0.64 6.24
CA MET A 123 -3.87 0.32 5.38
C MET A 123 -4.94 1.27 4.85
N LEU A 124 -5.12 2.39 5.53
CA LEU A 124 -6.27 3.26 5.31
C LEU A 124 -5.97 4.70 5.73
N GLY A 125 -6.75 5.63 5.20
CA GLY A 125 -6.77 7.01 5.69
C GLY A 125 -7.67 7.16 6.91
N THR A 126 -7.42 8.17 7.73
CA THR A 126 -8.20 8.51 8.92
C THR A 126 -8.67 9.95 8.87
N VAL A 127 -9.75 10.27 9.60
CA VAL A 127 -10.35 11.63 9.61
C VAL A 127 -9.45 12.70 10.21
N ASP A 128 -8.46 12.31 11.00
CA ASP A 128 -7.47 13.20 11.60
C ASP A 128 -6.23 13.42 10.71
N GLY A 129 -6.34 13.07 9.42
CA GLY A 129 -5.32 13.37 8.40
C GLY A 129 -4.08 12.49 8.44
N HIS A 130 -4.23 11.23 8.79
CA HIS A 130 -3.13 10.25 8.79
C HIS A 130 -3.39 9.08 7.85
N ALA A 131 -2.34 8.49 7.33
CA ALA A 131 -2.33 7.12 6.86
C ALA A 131 -2.00 6.19 8.04
N LEU A 132 -2.83 5.17 8.25
CA LEU A 132 -2.68 4.18 9.31
C LEU A 132 -2.36 2.82 8.69
N LEU A 133 -1.20 2.26 9.06
CA LEU A 133 -0.77 0.91 8.68
C LEU A 133 -0.60 0.08 9.95
N SER A 134 -1.20 -1.09 9.99
CA SER A 134 -0.99 -2.02 11.12
C SER A 134 -1.11 -3.47 10.70
N GLY A 135 -0.44 -4.31 11.46
CA GLY A 135 -0.40 -5.73 11.21
C GLY A 135 0.73 -6.42 11.96
N GLU A 136 1.19 -7.52 11.43
CA GLU A 136 2.36 -8.20 11.94
C GLU A 136 3.23 -8.74 10.80
N TYR A 137 4.51 -8.93 11.06
CA TYR A 137 5.38 -9.69 10.20
C TYR A 137 6.09 -10.80 10.98
N ARG A 138 6.45 -11.84 10.26
CA ARG A 138 7.18 -12.99 10.78
C ARG A 138 8.43 -13.21 9.95
N LEU A 139 9.57 -13.27 10.63
CA LEU A 139 10.82 -13.80 10.10
C LEU A 139 10.97 -15.23 10.60
N SER A 140 11.30 -16.16 9.70
CA SER A 140 11.52 -17.57 10.07
C SER A 140 12.66 -18.19 9.26
N ARG A 141 13.47 -19.02 9.92
CA ARG A 141 14.53 -19.81 9.32
C ARG A 141 14.66 -21.14 10.07
N GLN A 142 14.38 -22.24 9.39
CA GLN A 142 14.33 -23.57 10.00
C GLN A 142 13.36 -23.61 11.20
N GLN A 143 13.88 -23.84 12.42
CA GLN A 143 13.07 -23.92 13.65
C GLN A 143 13.01 -22.57 14.41
N HIS A 144 13.77 -21.57 13.97
CA HIS A 144 13.75 -20.24 14.58
C HIS A 144 12.70 -19.36 13.90
N SER A 145 11.85 -18.69 14.70
CA SER A 145 10.82 -17.79 14.21
C SER A 145 10.62 -16.63 15.16
N GLN A 146 10.58 -15.43 14.61
CA GLN A 146 10.26 -14.20 15.34
C GLN A 146 9.05 -13.53 14.70
N ARG A 147 8.14 -13.04 15.54
CA ARG A 147 6.93 -12.30 15.13
C ARG A 147 6.97 -10.92 15.74
N GLN A 148 6.70 -9.92 14.94
CA GLN A 148 6.65 -8.52 15.37
C GLN A 148 5.35 -7.87 14.87
N ARG A 149 4.62 -7.24 15.78
CA ARG A 149 3.47 -6.37 15.43
C ARG A 149 3.93 -4.97 15.14
N PHE A 150 3.26 -4.31 14.22
CA PHE A 150 3.52 -2.92 13.90
C PHE A 150 2.24 -2.09 13.87
N LEU A 151 2.39 -0.82 14.23
CA LEU A 151 1.38 0.22 14.12
C LEU A 151 2.11 1.49 13.69
N ILE A 152 1.88 1.93 12.46
CA ILE A 152 2.51 3.09 11.87
C ILE A 152 1.43 4.09 11.53
N GLN A 153 1.59 5.32 12.02
CA GLN A 153 0.75 6.46 11.67
C GLN A 153 1.63 7.49 10.95
N GLN A 154 1.29 7.80 9.71
CA GLN A 154 2.03 8.74 8.89
C GLN A 154 1.15 9.94 8.59
N PRO A 155 1.54 11.18 8.97
CA PRO A 155 0.74 12.36 8.69
C PRO A 155 0.68 12.64 7.20
N MET A 156 -0.49 13.01 6.70
CA MET A 156 -0.65 13.51 5.35
C MET A 156 -0.15 14.96 5.28
N GLN A 157 0.64 15.28 4.26
CA GLN A 157 1.15 16.64 4.07
C GLN A 157 0.08 17.60 3.49
N ASN A 158 -0.91 17.07 2.81
CA ASN A 158 -2.02 17.79 2.20
C ASN A 158 -3.28 16.91 2.25
N ASP A 159 -4.41 17.49 1.88
CA ASP A 159 -5.67 16.76 1.75
C ASP A 159 -5.76 15.96 0.44
N GLY A 160 -6.58 14.93 0.47
CA GLY A 160 -6.97 14.15 -0.70
C GLY A 160 -6.18 12.85 -0.89
N TYR A 161 -6.65 12.03 -1.83
CA TYR A 161 -6.10 10.70 -2.08
C TYR A 161 -4.63 10.68 -2.55
N PRO A 162 -4.13 11.66 -3.35
CA PRO A 162 -2.70 11.69 -3.68
C PRO A 162 -1.81 11.79 -2.44
N ALA A 163 -2.16 12.66 -1.50
CA ALA A 163 -1.42 12.84 -0.25
C ALA A 163 -1.56 11.61 0.67
N LEU A 164 -2.74 10.97 0.70
CA LEU A 164 -2.95 9.75 1.45
C LEU A 164 -2.07 8.60 0.90
N VAL A 165 -2.02 8.42 -0.42
CA VAL A 165 -1.19 7.39 -1.05
C VAL A 165 0.30 7.63 -0.81
N GLN A 166 0.73 8.90 -0.82
CA GLN A 166 2.10 9.29 -0.46
C GLN A 166 2.41 8.90 1.00
N ALA A 167 1.54 9.27 1.93
CA ALA A 167 1.71 8.92 3.35
C ALA A 167 1.68 7.40 3.59
N MET A 168 0.85 6.64 2.86
CA MET A 168 0.87 5.17 2.90
C MET A 168 2.21 4.60 2.42
N ALA A 169 2.77 5.16 1.34
CA ALA A 169 4.07 4.73 0.81
C ALA A 169 5.22 5.01 1.80
N GLU A 170 5.20 6.18 2.47
CA GLU A 170 6.16 6.53 3.52
C GLU A 170 6.05 5.60 4.72
N GLY A 171 4.82 5.27 5.15
CA GLY A 171 4.57 4.28 6.20
C GLY A 171 5.08 2.88 5.82
N TRP A 172 4.88 2.46 4.58
CA TRP A 172 5.42 1.20 4.06
C TRP A 172 6.95 1.17 4.01
N GLN A 173 7.55 2.29 3.63
CA GLN A 173 9.01 2.46 3.68
C GLN A 173 9.55 2.38 5.11
N GLN A 174 8.82 2.95 6.10
CA GLN A 174 9.19 2.82 7.51
C GLN A 174 9.15 1.36 7.97
N LEU A 175 8.08 0.61 7.63
CA LEU A 175 8.01 -0.82 7.91
C LEU A 175 9.19 -1.58 7.30
N SER A 176 9.57 -1.25 6.06
CA SER A 176 10.70 -1.88 5.38
C SER A 176 12.02 -1.62 6.14
N ARG A 177 12.23 -0.41 6.68
CA ARG A 177 13.39 -0.07 7.54
C ARG A 177 13.38 -0.89 8.83
N ASP A 178 12.22 -1.07 9.45
CA ASP A 178 12.10 -1.84 10.68
C ASP A 178 12.41 -3.32 10.46
N ILE A 179 11.95 -3.88 9.33
CA ILE A 179 12.28 -5.24 8.90
C ILE A 179 13.78 -5.37 8.62
N ALA A 180 14.40 -4.43 7.89
CA ALA A 180 15.83 -4.45 7.60
C ALA A 180 16.68 -4.48 8.88
N ARG A 181 16.33 -3.63 9.87
CA ARG A 181 17.00 -3.63 11.18
C ARG A 181 16.84 -4.95 11.94
N GLN A 182 15.66 -5.56 11.85
CA GLN A 182 15.40 -6.84 12.50
C GLN A 182 16.19 -7.98 11.85
N LEU A 183 16.39 -7.93 10.52
CA LEU A 183 17.22 -8.91 9.78
C LEU A 183 18.69 -8.92 10.23
N GLU A 184 19.23 -7.80 10.67
CA GLU A 184 20.61 -7.71 11.16
C GLU A 184 20.82 -8.50 12.46
N THR A 185 19.75 -8.70 13.24
CA THR A 185 19.77 -9.39 14.54
C THR A 185 19.21 -10.80 14.46
N PHE A 186 18.67 -11.22 13.32
CA PHE A 186 18.05 -12.52 13.09
C PHE A 186 19.05 -13.53 12.54
#